data_3c3634f9bfd58a00078cc1e54f3f9fe9
#
_entry.id   3c3634f9bfd58a00078cc1e54f3f9fe9
#
_cell.length_a   1.000
_cell.length_b   1.000
_cell.length_c   1.000
_cell.angle_alpha   90.00
_cell.angle_beta   90.00
_cell.angle_gamma   90.00
#
_symmetry.space_group_name_H-M   'P 1'
#
loop_
_entity.id
_entity.type
_entity.pdbx_description
1 polymer ?
#
loop_
_entity_poly.entity_id
_entity_poly.type
_entity_poly.pdbx_seq_one_letter_code
_entity_poly.pdbx_strand_id
1 'polypeptide(L)'
;MFDLELLRSFVCVVDAGGFTRAAERVHRTQSTISQQIRKLEESAGQPLLVRTRSGNQIVPTEAGERLLGYARKLLAISAEAHDMLCNPETVSLVRLGIPEDFAARQLTEMLSGFARSHPGVRLDTVSGMSVDLRLHLDAGELDLALVKREPGNGPSLACWPEEVVWVAGLNEGLNEGPSGADLTSPVPLVLFPQGCIYRNRAIHALEAAGRRWRVAYGSHSLAGVQAAVSSGLGITILPKNAVLSDHRVLGEDDGFSTPPAAELALITGAASLSPAAAQLSAYLEQSVQVG
;
A
#
# COMPACT_ATOMS: atom_id res chain seq x y z
N MET A 1 -1.56 31.58 9.48
CA MET A 1 -1.92 30.28 10.05
C MET A 1 -3.18 29.81 9.34
N PHE A 2 -3.27 28.54 8.95
CA PHE A 2 -4.46 27.99 8.28
C PHE A 2 -5.57 27.70 9.29
N ASP A 3 -6.80 28.06 8.92
CA ASP A 3 -8.01 27.75 9.68
C ASP A 3 -8.48 26.32 9.35
N LEU A 4 -8.83 25.54 10.37
CA LEU A 4 -9.26 24.13 10.20
C LEU A 4 -10.58 24.01 9.42
N GLU A 5 -11.50 24.99 9.51
CA GLU A 5 -12.72 24.98 8.71
C GLU A 5 -12.43 25.16 7.22
N LEU A 6 -11.46 26.03 6.88
CA LEU A 6 -11.03 26.23 5.50
C LEU A 6 -10.36 24.96 4.95
N LEU A 7 -9.50 24.33 5.75
CA LEU A 7 -8.86 23.04 5.39
C LEU A 7 -9.88 21.92 5.20
N ARG A 8 -10.90 21.84 6.07
CA ARG A 8 -12.01 20.87 5.92
C ARG A 8 -12.75 21.06 4.61
N SER A 9 -13.07 22.31 4.26
CA SER A 9 -13.75 22.61 3.00
C SER A 9 -12.90 22.25 1.79
N PHE A 10 -11.60 22.49 1.86
CA PHE A 10 -10.66 22.13 0.80
C PHE A 10 -10.62 20.60 0.58
N VAL A 11 -10.39 19.84 1.64
CA VAL A 11 -10.39 18.35 1.58
C VAL A 11 -11.72 17.85 1.01
N CYS A 12 -12.85 18.39 1.49
CA CYS A 12 -14.17 17.98 1.02
C CYS A 12 -14.39 18.27 -0.48
N VAL A 13 -13.88 19.40 -1.02
CA VAL A 13 -13.99 19.71 -2.46
C VAL A 13 -13.15 18.77 -3.29
N VAL A 14 -11.95 18.40 -2.85
CA VAL A 14 -11.09 17.42 -3.53
C VAL A 14 -11.75 16.04 -3.55
N ASP A 15 -12.19 15.55 -2.39
CA ASP A 15 -12.79 14.22 -2.24
C ASP A 15 -14.12 14.08 -3.00
N ALA A 16 -14.89 15.18 -3.10
CA ALA A 16 -16.14 15.22 -3.86
C ALA A 16 -15.93 15.50 -5.36
N GLY A 17 -14.72 15.93 -5.76
CA GLY A 17 -14.42 16.33 -7.14
C GLY A 17 -15.20 17.54 -7.62
N GLY A 18 -15.76 18.39 -6.71
CA GLY A 18 -16.50 19.61 -7.08
C GLY A 18 -17.21 20.30 -5.94
N PHE A 19 -17.44 21.61 -6.12
CA PHE A 19 -18.00 22.49 -5.09
C PHE A 19 -19.44 22.14 -4.67
N THR A 20 -20.30 21.81 -5.62
CA THR A 20 -21.71 21.49 -5.33
C THR A 20 -21.82 20.21 -4.49
N ARG A 21 -21.13 19.14 -4.91
CA ARG A 21 -21.11 17.89 -4.17
C ARG A 21 -20.47 18.02 -2.79
N ALA A 22 -19.43 18.85 -2.67
CA ALA A 22 -18.83 19.15 -1.37
C ALA A 22 -19.83 19.89 -0.46
N ALA A 23 -20.53 20.88 -0.99
CA ALA A 23 -21.52 21.66 -0.23
C ALA A 23 -22.66 20.74 0.31
N GLU A 24 -23.15 19.83 -0.49
CA GLU A 24 -24.17 18.84 -0.07
C GLU A 24 -23.65 17.96 1.08
N ARG A 25 -22.40 17.45 0.99
CA ARG A 25 -21.78 16.60 2.02
C ARG A 25 -21.65 17.27 3.39
N VAL A 26 -21.37 18.57 3.40
CA VAL A 26 -21.16 19.34 4.66
C VAL A 26 -22.35 20.19 5.05
N HIS A 27 -23.50 20.00 4.39
CA HIS A 27 -24.75 20.76 4.64
C HIS A 27 -24.54 22.29 4.61
N ARG A 28 -23.78 22.77 3.62
CA ARG A 28 -23.52 24.20 3.38
C ARG A 28 -23.98 24.60 1.98
N THR A 29 -23.98 25.90 1.68
CA THR A 29 -24.21 26.37 0.32
C THR A 29 -22.93 26.31 -0.51
N GLN A 30 -23.05 26.11 -1.82
CA GLN A 30 -21.92 26.14 -2.75
C GLN A 30 -21.15 27.46 -2.68
N SER A 31 -21.86 28.59 -2.49
CA SER A 31 -21.25 29.91 -2.31
C SER A 31 -20.37 29.98 -1.06
N THR A 32 -20.81 29.39 0.06
CA THR A 32 -20.02 29.33 1.30
C THR A 32 -18.72 28.55 1.06
N ILE A 33 -18.81 27.36 0.47
CA ILE A 33 -17.61 26.55 0.16
C ILE A 33 -16.67 27.30 -0.78
N SER A 34 -17.21 27.96 -1.82
CA SER A 34 -16.39 28.74 -2.76
C SER A 34 -15.66 29.92 -2.07
N GLN A 35 -16.31 30.59 -1.13
CA GLN A 35 -15.68 31.66 -0.34
C GLN A 35 -14.59 31.14 0.59
N GLN A 36 -14.83 29.98 1.22
CA GLN A 36 -13.84 29.33 2.10
C GLN A 36 -12.59 28.90 1.32
N ILE A 37 -12.76 28.32 0.14
CA ILE A 37 -11.62 27.97 -0.74
C ILE A 37 -10.86 29.24 -1.15
N ARG A 38 -11.56 30.28 -1.57
CA ARG A 38 -10.89 31.54 -1.93
C ARG A 38 -10.06 32.11 -0.77
N LYS A 39 -10.59 32.16 0.45
CA LYS A 39 -9.86 32.60 1.64
C LYS A 39 -8.63 31.73 1.93
N LEU A 40 -8.75 30.40 1.71
CA LEU A 40 -7.63 29.48 1.87
C LEU A 40 -6.53 29.76 0.84
N GLU A 41 -6.89 29.95 -0.43
CA GLU A 41 -5.97 30.30 -1.51
C GLU A 41 -5.30 31.65 -1.29
N GLU A 42 -6.05 32.67 -0.80
CA GLU A 42 -5.50 33.95 -0.37
C GLU A 42 -4.47 33.79 0.75
N SER A 43 -4.77 32.96 1.75
CA SER A 43 -3.83 32.63 2.84
C SER A 43 -2.62 31.83 2.38
N ALA A 44 -2.77 30.99 1.36
CA ALA A 44 -1.70 30.21 0.75
C ALA A 44 -0.86 31.02 -0.26
N GLY A 45 -1.38 32.18 -0.74
CA GLY A 45 -0.74 33.03 -1.73
C GLY A 45 -0.73 32.43 -3.15
N GLN A 46 -1.46 31.35 -3.39
CA GLN A 46 -1.49 30.66 -4.68
C GLN A 46 -2.76 29.80 -4.83
N PRO A 47 -3.19 29.50 -6.08
CA PRO A 47 -4.31 28.61 -6.32
C PRO A 47 -4.01 27.18 -5.84
N LEU A 48 -4.98 26.56 -5.17
CA LEU A 48 -4.89 25.20 -4.65
C LEU A 48 -5.74 24.21 -5.48
N LEU A 49 -6.73 24.74 -6.22
CA LEU A 49 -7.65 23.96 -7.04
C LEU A 49 -7.66 24.46 -8.48
N VAL A 50 -7.85 23.55 -9.43
CA VAL A 50 -7.98 23.86 -10.85
C VAL A 50 -9.09 23.01 -11.48
N ARG A 51 -9.76 23.55 -12.48
CA ARG A 51 -10.73 22.78 -13.27
C ARG A 51 -9.99 21.94 -14.32
N THR A 52 -10.39 20.69 -14.48
CA THR A 52 -9.87 19.85 -15.56
C THR A 52 -10.20 20.45 -16.94
N ARG A 53 -9.43 20.14 -17.96
CA ARG A 53 -9.65 20.61 -19.33
C ARG A 53 -11.04 20.24 -19.88
N SER A 54 -11.65 19.18 -19.41
CA SER A 54 -13.03 18.77 -19.73
C SER A 54 -14.11 19.63 -19.00
N GLY A 55 -13.72 20.49 -18.05
CA GLY A 55 -14.62 21.36 -17.29
C GLY A 55 -15.47 20.66 -16.22
N ASN A 56 -15.46 19.33 -16.15
CA ASN A 56 -16.39 18.55 -15.34
C ASN A 56 -15.88 18.18 -13.94
N GLN A 57 -14.59 18.38 -13.65
CA GLN A 57 -14.01 18.00 -12.37
C GLN A 57 -13.09 19.10 -11.82
N ILE A 58 -13.08 19.23 -10.48
CA ILE A 58 -12.12 20.03 -9.75
C ILE A 58 -11.03 19.10 -9.23
N VAL A 59 -9.78 19.44 -9.47
CA VAL A 59 -8.60 18.70 -9.01
C VAL A 59 -7.64 19.64 -8.31
N PRO A 60 -6.83 19.17 -7.36
CA PRO A 60 -5.81 19.99 -6.74
C PRO A 60 -4.71 20.37 -7.73
N THR A 61 -4.09 21.53 -7.54
CA THR A 61 -2.83 21.93 -8.14
C THR A 61 -1.67 21.20 -7.45
N GLU A 62 -0.43 21.35 -7.95
CA GLU A 62 0.76 20.82 -7.26
C GLU A 62 0.87 21.36 -5.82
N ALA A 63 0.54 22.65 -5.60
CA ALA A 63 0.48 23.23 -4.27
C ALA A 63 -0.68 22.66 -3.45
N GLY A 64 -1.82 22.41 -4.11
CA GLY A 64 -2.99 21.76 -3.53
C GLY A 64 -2.68 20.34 -3.06
N GLU A 65 -1.99 19.53 -3.86
CA GLU A 65 -1.55 18.17 -3.51
C GLU A 65 -0.67 18.19 -2.25
N ARG A 66 0.31 19.08 -2.20
CA ARG A 66 1.17 19.23 -1.03
C ARG A 66 0.37 19.65 0.22
N LEU A 67 -0.55 20.59 0.09
CA LEU A 67 -1.39 21.03 1.20
C LEU A 67 -2.38 19.93 1.63
N LEU A 68 -2.89 19.12 0.72
CA LEU A 68 -3.91 18.10 0.99
C LEU A 68 -3.46 17.11 2.06
N GLY A 69 -2.23 16.59 1.95
CA GLY A 69 -1.65 15.69 2.95
C GLY A 69 -1.54 16.35 4.34
N TYR A 70 -1.07 17.60 4.40
CA TYR A 70 -1.01 18.35 5.66
C TYR A 70 -2.40 18.68 6.21
N ALA A 71 -3.34 19.05 5.35
CA ALA A 71 -4.72 19.39 5.75
C ALA A 71 -5.40 18.18 6.41
N ARG A 72 -5.29 16.98 5.81
CA ARG A 72 -5.82 15.74 6.39
C ARG A 72 -5.19 15.41 7.74
N LYS A 73 -3.87 15.54 7.88
CA LYS A 73 -3.15 15.32 9.14
C LYS A 73 -3.61 16.30 10.24
N LEU A 74 -3.72 17.58 9.93
CA LEU A 74 -4.18 18.60 10.89
C LEU A 74 -5.62 18.36 11.34
N LEU A 75 -6.50 17.98 10.42
CA LEU A 75 -7.89 17.65 10.72
C LEU A 75 -7.99 16.37 11.59
N ALA A 76 -7.19 15.35 11.30
CA ALA A 76 -7.13 14.13 12.08
C ALA A 76 -6.65 14.40 13.52
N ILE A 77 -5.56 15.14 13.70
CA ILE A 77 -5.03 15.52 15.03
C ILE A 77 -6.07 16.35 15.81
N SER A 78 -6.75 17.28 15.14
CA SER A 78 -7.80 18.11 15.78
C SER A 78 -8.98 17.27 16.22
N ALA A 79 -9.39 16.28 15.42
CA ALA A 79 -10.47 15.35 15.78
C ALA A 79 -10.04 14.46 16.97
N GLU A 80 -8.83 13.89 16.95
CA GLU A 80 -8.28 13.09 18.04
C GLU A 80 -8.23 13.88 19.36
N ALA A 81 -7.74 15.12 19.33
CA ALA A 81 -7.70 15.97 20.50
C ALA A 81 -9.09 16.27 21.06
N HIS A 82 -10.07 16.52 20.18
CA HIS A 82 -11.47 16.72 20.56
C HIS A 82 -12.05 15.47 21.22
N ASP A 83 -11.87 14.30 20.60
CA ASP A 83 -12.38 13.04 21.09
C ASP A 83 -11.77 12.66 22.44
N MET A 84 -10.46 12.84 22.61
CA MET A 84 -9.77 12.58 23.86
C MET A 84 -10.34 13.41 25.05
N LEU A 85 -10.76 14.65 24.78
CA LEU A 85 -11.29 15.54 25.81
C LEU A 85 -12.79 15.36 26.06
N CYS A 86 -13.56 15.13 25.01
CA CYS A 86 -15.03 15.11 25.07
C CYS A 86 -15.61 13.69 25.28
N ASN A 87 -14.87 12.66 24.89
CA ASN A 87 -15.30 11.27 24.97
C ASN A 87 -14.16 10.39 25.47
N PRO A 88 -13.89 10.33 26.79
CA PRO A 88 -12.80 9.54 27.34
C PRO A 88 -12.93 8.02 27.12
N GLU A 89 -14.10 7.54 26.67
CA GLU A 89 -14.34 6.14 26.25
C GLU A 89 -14.21 5.95 24.73
N THR A 90 -13.73 6.96 23.99
CA THR A 90 -13.68 6.88 22.52
C THR A 90 -12.59 5.92 22.07
N VAL A 91 -13.00 5.00 21.23
CA VAL A 91 -12.12 4.06 20.55
C VAL A 91 -11.24 4.83 19.58
N SER A 92 -9.93 4.88 19.84
CA SER A 92 -8.95 5.49 18.93
C SER A 92 -8.89 4.71 17.63
N LEU A 93 -8.97 5.39 16.48
CA LEU A 93 -8.86 4.75 15.17
C LEU A 93 -7.41 4.76 14.69
N VAL A 94 -6.93 3.60 14.24
CA VAL A 94 -5.65 3.48 13.53
C VAL A 94 -5.89 2.85 12.16
N ARG A 95 -5.46 3.55 11.10
CA ARG A 95 -5.54 3.11 9.70
C ARG A 95 -4.22 2.49 9.29
N LEU A 96 -4.25 1.20 8.99
CA LEU A 96 -3.07 0.41 8.64
C LEU A 96 -3.12 -0.05 7.19
N GLY A 97 -2.13 0.33 6.40
CA GLY A 97 -1.90 -0.21 5.06
C GLY A 97 -1.15 -1.55 5.11
N ILE A 98 -1.57 -2.51 4.29
CA ILE A 98 -1.05 -3.87 4.29
C ILE A 98 -0.80 -4.31 2.86
N PRO A 99 0.38 -4.90 2.54
CA PRO A 99 0.62 -5.46 1.20
C PRO A 99 -0.38 -6.58 0.88
N GLU A 100 -0.89 -6.58 -0.37
CA GLU A 100 -1.85 -7.58 -0.86
C GLU A 100 -1.32 -9.03 -0.76
N ASP A 101 -0.01 -9.17 -0.83
CA ASP A 101 0.72 -10.43 -0.76
C ASP A 101 1.21 -10.80 0.65
N PHE A 102 0.79 -10.05 1.67
CA PHE A 102 1.04 -10.44 3.05
C PHE A 102 0.08 -11.58 3.43
N ALA A 103 0.62 -12.64 4.06
CA ALA A 103 -0.15 -13.82 4.42
C ALA A 103 -1.37 -13.47 5.30
N ALA A 104 -2.56 -13.47 4.70
CA ALA A 104 -3.79 -13.00 5.31
C ALA A 104 -4.07 -13.64 6.68
N ARG A 105 -3.73 -14.93 6.84
CA ARG A 105 -3.93 -15.66 8.10
C ARG A 105 -3.04 -15.13 9.21
N GLN A 106 -1.73 -14.99 8.96
CA GLN A 106 -0.75 -14.53 9.95
C GLN A 106 -1.09 -13.11 10.42
N LEU A 107 -1.46 -12.25 9.46
CA LEU A 107 -1.89 -10.89 9.75
C LEU A 107 -3.14 -10.85 10.63
N THR A 108 -4.19 -11.63 10.25
CA THR A 108 -5.45 -11.64 11.00
C THR A 108 -5.24 -12.14 12.43
N GLU A 109 -4.42 -13.15 12.64
CA GLU A 109 -4.06 -13.65 13.97
C GLU A 109 -3.35 -12.57 14.80
N MET A 110 -2.39 -11.87 14.20
CA MET A 110 -1.64 -10.78 14.82
C MET A 110 -2.54 -9.59 15.19
N LEU A 111 -3.35 -9.09 14.26
CA LEU A 111 -4.27 -7.98 14.49
C LEU A 111 -5.36 -8.34 15.51
N SER A 112 -5.84 -9.60 15.50
CA SER A 112 -6.76 -10.09 16.53
C SER A 112 -6.12 -10.13 17.91
N GLY A 113 -4.83 -10.46 18.01
CA GLY A 113 -4.06 -10.36 19.24
C GLY A 113 -3.98 -8.93 19.77
N PHE A 114 -3.65 -7.99 18.90
CA PHE A 114 -3.62 -6.57 19.22
C PHE A 114 -4.98 -6.05 19.70
N ALA A 115 -6.06 -6.33 18.95
CA ALA A 115 -7.41 -5.88 19.31
C ALA A 115 -7.86 -6.39 20.68
N ARG A 116 -7.50 -7.61 21.06
CA ARG A 116 -7.78 -8.15 22.41
C ARG A 116 -7.01 -7.46 23.52
N SER A 117 -5.76 -7.09 23.27
CA SER A 117 -4.91 -6.41 24.26
C SER A 117 -5.15 -4.90 24.34
N HIS A 118 -5.75 -4.30 23.31
CA HIS A 118 -6.01 -2.87 23.19
C HIS A 118 -7.47 -2.59 22.78
N PRO A 119 -8.46 -2.90 23.64
CA PRO A 119 -9.88 -2.78 23.30
C PRO A 119 -10.33 -1.34 23.00
N GLY A 120 -9.56 -0.34 23.46
CA GLY A 120 -9.77 1.08 23.14
C GLY A 120 -9.22 1.50 21.78
N VAL A 121 -8.67 0.58 20.96
CA VAL A 121 -8.15 0.90 19.62
C VAL A 121 -8.93 0.12 18.55
N ARG A 122 -9.54 0.85 17.64
CA ARG A 122 -10.14 0.31 16.42
C ARG A 122 -9.12 0.32 15.29
N LEU A 123 -8.98 -0.82 14.63
CA LEU A 123 -8.16 -0.93 13.43
C LEU A 123 -9.03 -0.84 12.17
N ASP A 124 -8.59 -0.02 11.23
CA ASP A 124 -9.10 0.02 9.86
C ASP A 124 -7.96 -0.36 8.92
N THR A 125 -8.17 -1.34 8.06
CA THR A 125 -7.10 -1.89 7.22
C THR A 125 -7.38 -1.70 5.74
N VAL A 126 -6.36 -1.28 4.99
CA VAL A 126 -6.41 -1.13 3.54
C VAL A 126 -5.36 -2.05 2.93
N SER A 127 -5.79 -2.99 2.10
CA SER A 127 -4.86 -3.83 1.32
C SER A 127 -4.55 -3.19 -0.02
N GLY A 128 -3.29 -3.28 -0.44
CA GLY A 128 -2.88 -2.73 -1.73
C GLY A 128 -1.42 -2.98 -2.06
N MET A 129 -1.00 -2.48 -3.21
CA MET A 129 0.42 -2.52 -3.58
C MET A 129 1.21 -1.50 -2.75
N SER A 130 2.47 -1.82 -2.47
CA SER A 130 3.36 -0.96 -1.66
C SER A 130 3.48 0.46 -2.20
N VAL A 131 3.39 0.65 -3.51
CA VAL A 131 3.41 1.98 -4.15
C VAL A 131 2.14 2.76 -3.78
N ASP A 132 0.98 2.14 -3.88
CA ASP A 132 -0.31 2.78 -3.56
C ASP A 132 -0.43 3.07 -2.06
N LEU A 133 0.01 2.12 -1.21
CA LEU A 133 0.03 2.30 0.24
C LEU A 133 0.92 3.49 0.66
N ARG A 134 2.05 3.72 -0.02
CA ARG A 134 2.89 4.92 0.20
C ARG A 134 2.15 6.19 -0.18
N LEU A 135 1.46 6.21 -1.32
CA LEU A 135 0.66 7.36 -1.75
C LEU A 135 -0.45 7.69 -0.74
N HIS A 136 -1.18 6.68 -0.25
CA HIS A 136 -2.19 6.86 0.80
C HIS A 136 -1.58 7.37 2.12
N LEU A 137 -0.39 6.88 2.47
CA LEU A 137 0.33 7.33 3.65
C LEU A 137 0.76 8.80 3.54
N ASP A 138 1.31 9.21 2.38
CA ASP A 138 1.73 10.58 2.09
C ASP A 138 0.52 11.53 2.03
N ALA A 139 -0.62 11.05 1.54
CA ALA A 139 -1.89 11.76 1.54
C ALA A 139 -2.53 11.88 2.95
N GLY A 140 -1.97 11.22 3.98
CA GLY A 140 -2.52 11.22 5.34
C GLY A 140 -3.81 10.41 5.47
N GLU A 141 -4.04 9.47 4.57
CA GLU A 141 -5.18 8.54 4.59
C GLU A 141 -4.88 7.30 5.43
N LEU A 142 -3.59 7.00 5.64
CA LEU A 142 -3.09 5.96 6.53
C LEU A 142 -2.22 6.56 7.63
N ASP A 143 -2.20 5.93 8.79
CA ASP A 143 -1.34 6.27 9.93
C ASP A 143 -0.03 5.48 9.87
N LEU A 144 -0.12 4.21 9.51
CA LEU A 144 0.96 3.26 9.35
C LEU A 144 0.78 2.45 8.06
N ALA A 145 1.87 1.98 7.48
CA ALA A 145 1.81 1.01 6.39
C ALA A 145 2.95 -0.01 6.49
N LEU A 146 2.62 -1.26 6.28
CA LEU A 146 3.59 -2.30 5.90
C LEU A 146 3.81 -2.19 4.39
N VAL A 147 5.06 -2.12 3.97
CA VAL A 147 5.41 -2.03 2.54
C VAL A 147 6.60 -2.93 2.23
N LYS A 148 6.60 -3.48 1.04
CA LYS A 148 7.72 -4.26 0.53
C LYS A 148 8.61 -3.39 -0.32
N ARG A 149 9.93 -3.47 -0.07
CA ARG A 149 10.92 -2.60 -0.70
C ARG A 149 12.28 -3.27 -0.85
N GLU A 150 13.18 -2.61 -1.56
CA GLU A 150 14.59 -2.98 -1.52
C GLU A 150 15.16 -2.74 -0.11
N PRO A 151 16.02 -3.65 0.39
CA PRO A 151 16.62 -3.49 1.71
C PRO A 151 17.29 -2.13 1.90
N GLY A 152 16.97 -1.46 3.01
CA GLY A 152 17.53 -0.15 3.36
C GLY A 152 17.00 1.04 2.55
N ASN A 153 15.96 0.87 1.74
CA ASN A 153 15.40 1.95 0.93
C ASN A 153 14.49 2.88 1.72
N GLY A 154 15.07 3.84 2.43
CA GLY A 154 14.40 4.92 3.15
C GLY A 154 14.11 4.59 4.63
N PRO A 155 13.57 5.55 5.39
CA PRO A 155 13.29 5.41 6.81
C PRO A 155 12.18 4.39 7.08
N SER A 156 12.23 3.75 8.24
CA SER A 156 11.18 2.87 8.76
C SER A 156 11.16 2.88 10.27
N LEU A 157 10.03 2.53 10.86
CA LEU A 157 9.87 2.29 12.30
C LEU A 157 10.47 0.92 12.67
N ALA A 158 10.20 -0.08 11.83
CA ALA A 158 10.76 -1.42 11.92
C ALA A 158 10.92 -2.00 10.50
N CYS A 159 11.80 -3.00 10.35
CA CYS A 159 11.94 -3.74 9.10
C CYS A 159 12.36 -5.18 9.34
N TRP A 160 11.96 -6.05 8.41
CA TRP A 160 12.22 -7.49 8.46
C TRP A 160 12.69 -7.96 7.09
N PRO A 161 13.78 -8.76 7.02
CA PRO A 161 14.21 -9.36 5.77
C PRO A 161 13.16 -10.38 5.30
N GLU A 162 12.90 -10.41 4.00
CA GLU A 162 11.96 -11.35 3.39
C GLU A 162 12.67 -12.19 2.34
N GLU A 163 12.77 -13.49 2.60
CA GLU A 163 13.30 -14.44 1.64
C GLU A 163 12.29 -14.62 0.49
N VAL A 164 12.77 -14.51 -0.74
CA VAL A 164 11.97 -14.70 -1.95
C VAL A 164 12.56 -15.80 -2.80
N VAL A 165 11.69 -16.55 -3.46
CA VAL A 165 12.07 -17.74 -4.23
C VAL A 165 11.36 -17.79 -5.58
N TRP A 166 11.99 -18.43 -6.57
CA TRP A 166 11.32 -18.80 -7.80
C TRP A 166 10.37 -19.96 -7.56
N VAL A 167 9.18 -19.88 -8.16
CA VAL A 167 8.10 -20.83 -7.92
C VAL A 167 7.47 -21.28 -9.24
N ALA A 168 7.27 -22.60 -9.37
CA ALA A 168 6.51 -23.26 -10.44
C ALA A 168 5.43 -24.18 -9.84
N GLY A 169 4.44 -24.56 -10.62
CA GLY A 169 3.46 -25.58 -10.23
C GLY A 169 4.04 -26.99 -10.26
N LEU A 170 3.48 -27.91 -9.46
CA LEU A 170 3.85 -29.33 -9.43
C LEU A 170 3.20 -30.18 -10.53
N ASN A 171 2.21 -29.64 -11.28
CA ASN A 171 1.45 -30.43 -12.26
C ASN A 171 2.32 -30.91 -13.42
N GLU A 172 2.57 -32.21 -13.48
CA GLU A 172 3.41 -32.89 -14.46
C GLU A 172 2.91 -32.76 -15.92
N GLY A 173 1.63 -32.50 -16.15
CA GLY A 173 1.03 -32.43 -17.49
C GLY A 173 1.28 -31.15 -18.27
N LEU A 174 1.80 -30.09 -17.62
CA LEU A 174 2.15 -28.80 -18.23
C LEU A 174 3.64 -28.45 -18.00
N ASN A 175 4.40 -29.38 -17.43
CA ASN A 175 5.80 -29.26 -17.05
C ASN A 175 6.80 -29.47 -18.21
N GLU A 176 6.38 -29.35 -19.45
CA GLU A 176 7.29 -28.84 -20.49
C GLU A 176 7.52 -27.32 -20.34
N GLY A 177 7.21 -26.80 -19.12
CA GLY A 177 7.72 -25.51 -18.69
C GLY A 177 9.25 -25.57 -18.63
N PRO A 178 9.94 -24.45 -18.78
CA PRO A 178 11.37 -24.40 -19.06
C PRO A 178 12.14 -25.06 -17.93
N SER A 179 12.36 -26.35 -18.03
CA SER A 179 13.50 -26.97 -17.39
C SER A 179 14.72 -26.21 -17.89
N GLY A 180 15.67 -25.89 -17.04
CA GLY A 180 16.82 -25.05 -17.38
C GLY A 180 17.62 -25.45 -18.63
N ALA A 181 17.19 -26.52 -19.33
CA ALA A 181 17.78 -27.04 -20.53
C ALA A 181 17.30 -26.37 -21.84
N ASP A 182 16.08 -25.81 -21.90
CA ASP A 182 15.61 -25.09 -23.11
C ASP A 182 15.75 -23.57 -22.96
N LEU A 183 16.94 -23.08 -23.26
CA LEU A 183 17.25 -21.63 -23.29
C LEU A 183 16.62 -20.91 -24.50
N THR A 184 15.97 -21.63 -25.42
CA THR A 184 15.50 -21.07 -26.68
C THR A 184 14.09 -20.50 -26.58
N SER A 185 13.23 -21.06 -25.76
CA SER A 185 11.85 -20.63 -25.56
C SER A 185 11.74 -19.52 -24.52
N PRO A 186 10.88 -18.49 -24.75
CA PRO A 186 10.65 -17.45 -23.77
C PRO A 186 10.00 -18.02 -22.49
N VAL A 187 10.58 -17.71 -21.33
CA VAL A 187 10.06 -18.10 -20.01
C VAL A 187 8.68 -17.51 -19.80
N PRO A 188 7.62 -18.31 -19.58
CA PRO A 188 6.29 -17.78 -19.25
C PRO A 188 6.27 -17.30 -17.82
N LEU A 189 5.98 -16.01 -17.61
CA LEU A 189 5.89 -15.40 -16.29
C LEU A 189 4.44 -15.15 -15.88
N VAL A 190 4.14 -15.50 -14.65
CA VAL A 190 2.94 -15.08 -13.90
C VAL A 190 3.35 -13.94 -13.01
N LEU A 191 2.78 -12.75 -13.21
CA LEU A 191 3.30 -11.54 -12.58
C LEU A 191 2.23 -10.71 -11.89
N PHE A 192 2.63 -10.06 -10.81
CA PHE A 192 1.91 -8.91 -10.25
C PHE A 192 1.98 -7.70 -11.20
N PRO A 193 1.19 -6.64 -10.97
CA PRO A 193 1.23 -5.41 -11.75
C PRO A 193 2.59 -4.70 -11.73
N GLN A 194 2.74 -3.69 -12.56
CA GLN A 194 3.90 -2.80 -12.53
C GLN A 194 4.04 -2.13 -11.17
N GLY A 195 5.28 -1.96 -10.69
CA GLY A 195 5.57 -1.43 -9.36
C GLY A 195 5.74 -2.51 -8.27
N CYS A 196 5.37 -3.77 -8.55
CA CYS A 196 5.64 -4.88 -7.61
C CYS A 196 7.14 -5.24 -7.63
N ILE A 197 7.73 -5.36 -6.44
CA ILE A 197 9.15 -5.70 -6.27
C ILE A 197 9.46 -7.10 -6.83
N TYR A 198 8.58 -8.08 -6.66
CA TYR A 198 8.79 -9.44 -7.16
C TYR A 198 8.74 -9.52 -8.68
N ARG A 199 7.81 -8.74 -9.31
CA ARG A 199 7.80 -8.59 -10.76
C ARG A 199 9.13 -8.08 -11.28
N ASN A 200 9.64 -7.00 -10.68
CA ASN A 200 10.91 -6.40 -11.11
C ASN A 200 12.07 -7.38 -10.94
N ARG A 201 12.11 -8.13 -9.84
CA ARG A 201 13.13 -9.15 -9.59
C ARG A 201 13.09 -10.29 -10.59
N ALA A 202 11.88 -10.79 -10.92
CA ALA A 202 11.73 -11.85 -11.90
C ALA A 202 12.24 -11.41 -13.29
N ILE A 203 11.88 -10.21 -13.71
CA ILE A 203 12.32 -9.66 -14.99
C ILE A 203 13.84 -9.43 -14.99
N HIS A 204 14.38 -8.73 -13.98
CA HIS A 204 15.81 -8.43 -13.91
C HIS A 204 16.67 -9.70 -13.81
N ALA A 205 16.24 -10.73 -13.06
CA ALA A 205 16.98 -11.98 -12.97
C ALA A 205 17.07 -12.70 -14.32
N LEU A 206 15.99 -12.75 -15.10
CA LEU A 206 15.99 -13.37 -16.42
C LEU A 206 16.78 -12.55 -17.43
N GLU A 207 16.68 -11.23 -17.41
CA GLU A 207 17.46 -10.33 -18.27
C GLU A 207 18.96 -10.44 -17.99
N ALA A 208 19.35 -10.47 -16.71
CA ALA A 208 20.73 -10.67 -16.31
C ALA A 208 21.30 -12.03 -16.75
N ALA A 209 20.44 -13.06 -16.79
CA ALA A 209 20.78 -14.39 -17.28
C ALA A 209 20.70 -14.50 -18.85
N GLY A 210 20.38 -13.40 -19.55
CA GLY A 210 20.20 -13.40 -21.01
C GLY A 210 19.02 -14.24 -21.49
N ARG A 211 18.07 -14.58 -20.62
CA ARG A 211 16.90 -15.40 -20.94
C ARG A 211 15.74 -14.54 -21.43
N ARG A 212 15.14 -14.95 -22.55
CA ARG A 212 13.89 -14.33 -23.03
C ARG A 212 12.73 -14.71 -22.13
N TRP A 213 11.80 -13.80 -21.92
CA TRP A 213 10.60 -14.02 -21.12
C TRP A 213 9.36 -13.44 -21.81
N ARG A 214 8.19 -13.88 -21.40
CA ARG A 214 6.89 -13.31 -21.79
C ARG A 214 5.95 -13.32 -20.60
N VAL A 215 5.04 -12.36 -20.53
CA VAL A 215 3.95 -12.39 -19.55
C VAL A 215 2.90 -13.38 -20.03
N ALA A 216 2.70 -14.46 -19.28
CA ALA A 216 1.66 -15.46 -19.54
C ALA A 216 0.35 -15.11 -18.82
N TYR A 217 0.47 -14.52 -17.62
CA TYR A 217 -0.68 -14.10 -16.83
C TYR A 217 -0.31 -12.93 -15.90
N GLY A 218 -1.28 -12.06 -15.60
CA GLY A 218 -1.12 -10.96 -14.68
C GLY A 218 -2.30 -10.88 -13.70
N SER A 219 -2.01 -10.66 -12.40
CA SER A 219 -3.04 -10.50 -11.37
C SER A 219 -2.59 -9.54 -10.29
N HIS A 220 -3.52 -8.76 -9.72
CA HIS A 220 -3.31 -7.96 -8.53
C HIS A 220 -3.36 -8.82 -7.24
N SER A 221 -4.03 -9.95 -7.28
CA SER A 221 -4.23 -10.82 -6.13
C SER A 221 -3.16 -11.91 -6.01
N LEU A 222 -2.63 -12.11 -4.80
CA LEU A 222 -1.73 -13.22 -4.48
C LEU A 222 -2.38 -14.57 -4.82
N ALA A 223 -3.64 -14.77 -4.44
CA ALA A 223 -4.35 -16.01 -4.73
C ALA A 223 -4.48 -16.26 -6.25
N GLY A 224 -4.68 -15.20 -7.04
CA GLY A 224 -4.73 -15.30 -8.51
C GLY A 224 -3.38 -15.68 -9.10
N VAL A 225 -2.27 -15.13 -8.58
CA VAL A 225 -0.91 -15.49 -8.98
C VAL A 225 -0.62 -16.95 -8.60
N GLN A 226 -0.91 -17.34 -7.35
CA GLN A 226 -0.71 -18.71 -6.86
C GLN A 226 -1.48 -19.75 -7.70
N ALA A 227 -2.78 -19.49 -7.95
CA ALA A 227 -3.61 -20.40 -8.75
C ALA A 227 -3.10 -20.53 -10.20
N ALA A 228 -2.61 -19.44 -10.80
CA ALA A 228 -2.05 -19.48 -12.14
C ALA A 228 -0.74 -20.29 -12.21
N VAL A 229 0.11 -20.16 -11.18
CA VAL A 229 1.34 -20.97 -11.05
C VAL A 229 0.99 -22.44 -10.82
N SER A 230 0.08 -22.74 -9.89
CA SER A 230 -0.41 -24.12 -9.65
C SER A 230 -0.98 -24.78 -10.91
N SER A 231 -1.62 -23.99 -11.77
CA SER A 231 -2.19 -24.45 -13.05
C SER A 231 -1.14 -24.62 -14.16
N GLY A 232 0.13 -24.31 -13.90
CA GLY A 232 1.21 -24.41 -14.90
C GLY A 232 1.20 -23.33 -15.98
N LEU A 233 0.51 -22.19 -15.78
CA LEU A 233 0.52 -21.07 -16.75
C LEU A 233 1.88 -20.41 -16.87
N GLY A 234 2.74 -20.54 -15.87
CA GLY A 234 4.08 -20.00 -15.86
C GLY A 234 4.69 -20.03 -14.47
N ILE A 235 5.83 -19.36 -14.34
CA ILE A 235 6.58 -19.26 -13.09
C ILE A 235 6.57 -17.82 -12.57
N THR A 236 6.90 -17.67 -11.29
CA THR A 236 6.95 -16.33 -10.65
C THR A 236 8.00 -16.30 -9.55
N ILE A 237 8.23 -15.12 -8.96
CA ILE A 237 8.91 -14.96 -7.68
C ILE A 237 7.85 -14.65 -6.61
N LEU A 238 7.89 -15.40 -5.50
CA LEU A 238 7.05 -15.18 -4.32
C LEU A 238 7.90 -15.12 -3.06
N PRO A 239 7.39 -14.50 -1.99
CA PRO A 239 7.96 -14.69 -0.67
C PRO A 239 7.82 -16.16 -0.26
N LYS A 240 8.81 -16.69 0.42
CA LYS A 240 8.90 -18.12 0.76
C LYS A 240 7.68 -18.61 1.56
N ASN A 241 7.14 -17.77 2.43
CA ASN A 241 5.94 -18.06 3.23
C ASN A 241 4.63 -18.05 2.43
N ALA A 242 4.65 -17.60 1.17
CA ALA A 242 3.51 -17.63 0.25
C ALA A 242 3.56 -18.82 -0.74
N VAL A 243 4.55 -19.69 -0.62
CA VAL A 243 4.65 -20.91 -1.44
C VAL A 243 3.61 -21.91 -0.95
N LEU A 244 2.81 -22.45 -1.86
CA LEU A 244 1.79 -23.47 -1.56
C LEU A 244 2.36 -24.87 -1.65
N SER A 245 1.62 -25.85 -1.13
CA SER A 245 2.02 -27.27 -1.13
C SER A 245 2.05 -27.91 -2.53
N ASP A 246 1.31 -27.32 -3.49
CA ASP A 246 1.28 -27.70 -4.91
C ASP A 246 2.23 -26.87 -5.77
N HIS A 247 3.13 -26.12 -5.13
CA HIS A 247 4.20 -25.40 -5.75
C HIS A 247 5.55 -26.12 -5.58
N ARG A 248 6.44 -25.92 -6.53
CA ARG A 248 7.86 -26.31 -6.50
C ARG A 248 8.73 -25.05 -6.50
N VAL A 249 9.68 -24.99 -5.57
CA VAL A 249 10.73 -23.96 -5.57
C VAL A 249 11.77 -24.34 -6.62
N LEU A 250 12.13 -23.39 -7.47
CA LEU A 250 13.17 -23.54 -8.49
C LEU A 250 14.50 -22.96 -7.98
N GLY A 251 15.59 -23.63 -8.28
CA GLY A 251 16.93 -23.24 -7.88
C GLY A 251 17.94 -23.28 -9.03
N GLU A 252 19.22 -23.33 -8.67
CA GLU A 252 20.33 -23.37 -9.64
C GLU A 252 20.29 -24.60 -10.54
N ASP A 253 19.89 -25.73 -10.00
CA ASP A 253 19.71 -26.98 -10.76
C ASP A 253 18.63 -26.87 -11.83
N ASP A 254 17.66 -25.96 -11.63
CA ASP A 254 16.61 -25.64 -12.61
C ASP A 254 17.02 -24.46 -13.54
N GLY A 255 18.22 -23.94 -13.38
CA GLY A 255 18.74 -22.79 -14.13
C GLY A 255 18.22 -21.42 -13.66
N PHE A 256 17.83 -21.30 -12.40
CA PHE A 256 17.38 -20.06 -11.78
C PHE A 256 18.27 -19.68 -10.59
N SER A 257 18.91 -18.51 -10.68
CA SER A 257 19.68 -17.96 -9.57
C SER A 257 18.74 -17.53 -8.42
N THR A 258 19.23 -17.65 -7.19
CA THR A 258 18.51 -17.17 -6.00
C THR A 258 18.25 -15.66 -6.12
N PRO A 259 16.98 -15.21 -6.06
CA PRO A 259 16.68 -13.79 -6.11
C PRO A 259 17.20 -13.08 -4.85
N PRO A 260 17.60 -11.78 -4.95
CA PRO A 260 17.97 -11.00 -3.76
C PRO A 260 16.78 -10.92 -2.79
N ALA A 261 17.04 -10.97 -1.48
CA ALA A 261 16.01 -10.81 -0.46
C ALA A 261 15.28 -9.46 -0.58
N ALA A 262 13.99 -9.44 -0.29
CA ALA A 262 13.20 -8.23 -0.11
C ALA A 262 13.25 -7.77 1.37
N GLU A 263 12.69 -6.62 1.64
CA GLU A 263 12.47 -6.13 2.99
C GLU A 263 11.00 -5.75 3.16
N LEU A 264 10.36 -6.29 4.19
CA LEU A 264 9.10 -5.77 4.69
C LEU A 264 9.41 -4.64 5.67
N ALA A 265 8.87 -3.46 5.47
CA ALA A 265 9.12 -2.30 6.32
C ALA A 265 7.82 -1.72 6.85
N LEU A 266 7.78 -1.40 8.15
CA LEU A 266 6.72 -0.61 8.77
C LEU A 266 7.10 0.86 8.66
N ILE A 267 6.29 1.65 7.99
CA ILE A 267 6.54 3.06 7.73
C ILE A 267 5.38 3.94 8.18
N THR A 268 5.66 5.22 8.38
CA THR A 268 4.68 6.27 8.67
C THR A 268 4.95 7.50 7.82
N GLY A 269 3.90 8.22 7.47
CA GLY A 269 3.99 9.55 6.84
C GLY A 269 3.94 10.71 7.84
N ALA A 270 3.72 10.43 9.14
CA ALA A 270 3.61 11.43 10.18
C ALA A 270 4.98 11.73 10.83
N ALA A 271 5.20 12.99 11.21
CA ALA A 271 6.38 13.38 11.99
C ALA A 271 6.34 12.82 13.43
N SER A 272 5.15 12.54 13.97
CA SER A 272 4.92 11.88 15.25
C SER A 272 3.69 10.96 15.13
N LEU A 273 3.75 9.80 15.77
CA LEU A 273 2.63 8.87 15.85
C LEU A 273 1.62 9.31 16.90
N SER A 274 0.33 9.04 16.67
CA SER A 274 -0.65 9.06 17.76
C SER A 274 -0.33 7.96 18.79
N PRO A 275 -0.78 8.09 20.03
CA PRO A 275 -0.54 7.07 21.06
C PRO A 275 -1.00 5.67 20.64
N ALA A 276 -2.16 5.57 19.96
CA ALA A 276 -2.68 4.31 19.45
C ALA A 276 -1.84 3.73 18.32
N ALA A 277 -1.39 4.58 17.37
CA ALA A 277 -0.50 4.15 16.28
C ALA A 277 0.88 3.72 16.82
N ALA A 278 1.39 4.38 17.87
CA ALA A 278 2.63 3.99 18.53
C ALA A 278 2.51 2.63 19.22
N GLN A 279 1.37 2.35 19.89
CA GLN A 279 1.07 1.04 20.47
C GLN A 279 1.01 -0.06 19.41
N LEU A 280 0.33 0.20 18.28
CA LEU A 280 0.29 -0.75 17.17
C LEU A 280 1.68 -0.97 16.57
N SER A 281 2.46 0.08 16.36
CA SER A 281 3.84 -0.02 15.85
C SER A 281 4.71 -0.91 16.74
N ALA A 282 4.72 -0.67 18.05
CA ALA A 282 5.49 -1.48 18.99
C ALA A 282 5.01 -2.94 19.06
N TYR A 283 3.71 -3.18 18.92
CA TYR A 283 3.15 -4.52 18.88
C TYR A 283 3.56 -5.25 17.59
N LEU A 284 3.51 -4.58 16.43
CA LEU A 284 3.91 -5.14 15.15
C LEU A 284 5.41 -5.48 15.13
N GLU A 285 6.24 -4.61 15.68
CA GLU A 285 7.69 -4.83 15.79
C GLU A 285 8.03 -6.14 16.51
N GLN A 286 7.27 -6.49 17.55
CA GLN A 286 7.47 -7.71 18.33
C GLN A 286 6.80 -8.95 17.73
N SER A 287 5.73 -8.78 16.95
CA SER A 287 4.85 -9.86 16.51
C SER A 287 5.10 -10.31 15.07
N VAL A 288 5.64 -9.44 14.21
CA VAL A 288 5.91 -9.78 12.80
C VAL A 288 7.10 -10.73 12.73
N GLN A 289 6.83 -11.96 12.33
CA GLN A 289 7.85 -12.95 11.96
C GLN A 289 7.77 -13.13 10.45
N VAL A 290 8.81 -12.74 9.75
CA VAL A 290 9.00 -12.98 8.31
C VAL A 290 9.92 -14.19 8.22
N GLY A 291 9.32 -15.36 7.98
CA GLY A 291 10.02 -16.63 7.85
C GLY A 291 10.34 -16.96 6.41
#